data_1b5749500fbab69742cb21137f1cd039
#
_entry.id   1b5749500fbab69742cb21137f1cd039
#
_cell.length_a   1.000
_cell.length_b   1.000
_cell.length_c   1.000
_cell.angle_alpha   90.00
_cell.angle_beta   90.00
_cell.angle_gamma   90.00
#
_symmetry.space_group_name_H-M   'P 1'
#
loop_
_entity.id
_entity.type
_entity.pdbx_description
1 polymer ?
#
loop_
_entity_poly.entity_id
_entity_poly.type
_entity_poly.pdbx_seq_one_letter_code
_entity_poly.pdbx_strand_id
1 'polypeptide(L)'
;MEPVVMEIDHYIVHYGTVSDREAPNREYVRIDCFYRGAKVGQILLGNSVNPGNYASVSNGEIHLYFPLEQFANIHAVLQGASSGGIALYLESDPNGEPSIGGVRRER
;
A
#
# COMPACT_ATOMS: atom_id res chain seq x y z
N MET A 1 2.38 -2.47 20.17
CA MET A 1 1.93 -3.37 19.09
C MET A 1 3.12 -3.95 18.37
N GLU A 2 3.12 -5.25 18.19
CA GLU A 2 4.16 -5.88 17.41
C GLU A 2 4.01 -5.53 15.93
N PRO A 3 5.13 -5.41 15.20
CA PRO A 3 5.04 -5.16 13.77
C PRO A 3 4.30 -6.27 13.05
N VAL A 4 3.50 -5.89 12.07
CA VAL A 4 2.85 -6.83 11.16
C VAL A 4 3.60 -6.77 9.85
N VAL A 5 4.06 -7.92 9.36
CA VAL A 5 4.80 -8.01 8.11
C VAL A 5 4.14 -9.06 7.25
N MET A 6 3.77 -8.68 6.03
CA MET A 6 3.13 -9.56 5.05
C MET A 6 4.00 -9.63 3.82
N GLU A 7 4.66 -10.78 3.62
CA GLU A 7 5.44 -11.00 2.41
C GLU A 7 4.50 -11.03 1.20
N ILE A 8 4.99 -10.56 0.06
CA ILE A 8 4.24 -10.63 -1.19
C ILE A 8 5.08 -11.26 -2.28
N ASP A 9 4.44 -11.99 -3.17
CA ASP A 9 5.08 -12.60 -4.32
C ASP A 9 4.43 -12.21 -5.64
N HIS A 10 3.34 -11.46 -5.58
CA HIS A 10 2.59 -11.06 -6.77
C HIS A 10 1.81 -9.79 -6.47
N TYR A 11 1.67 -8.93 -7.46
CA TYR A 11 0.85 -7.72 -7.31
C TYR A 11 0.17 -7.40 -8.64
N ILE A 12 -0.97 -6.71 -8.55
CA ILE A 12 -1.74 -6.27 -9.71
C ILE A 12 -1.96 -4.77 -9.58
N VAL A 13 -1.62 -4.03 -10.61
CA VAL A 13 -1.77 -2.58 -10.64
C VAL A 13 -3.05 -2.23 -11.39
N HIS A 14 -3.91 -1.46 -10.74
CA HIS A 14 -5.13 -0.94 -11.35
C HIS A 14 -5.03 0.58 -11.47
N TYR A 15 -5.17 1.09 -12.67
CA TYR A 15 -5.30 2.53 -12.91
C TYR A 15 -6.76 2.87 -13.10
N GLY A 16 -7.19 3.97 -12.51
CA GLY A 16 -8.56 4.37 -12.67
C GLY A 16 -8.77 5.84 -12.38
N THR A 17 -9.99 6.26 -12.59
CA THR A 17 -10.43 7.59 -12.22
C THR A 17 -11.67 7.47 -11.35
N VAL A 18 -11.76 8.35 -10.37
CA VAL A 18 -12.96 8.47 -9.56
C VAL A 18 -13.68 9.73 -10.04
N SER A 19 -14.94 9.56 -10.42
CA SER A 19 -15.80 10.69 -10.77
C SER A 19 -16.79 10.86 -9.63
N ASP A 20 -16.78 12.03 -9.01
CA ASP A 20 -17.83 12.42 -8.11
C ASP A 20 -18.17 13.89 -8.36
N ARG A 21 -19.19 14.37 -7.67
CA ARG A 21 -19.67 15.72 -7.91
C ARG A 21 -18.68 16.79 -7.50
N GLU A 22 -17.86 16.50 -6.49
CA GLU A 22 -16.96 17.49 -5.92
C GLU A 22 -15.57 17.42 -6.55
N ALA A 23 -15.18 16.26 -7.05
CA ALA A 23 -13.84 16.06 -7.60
C ALA A 23 -13.90 15.13 -8.79
N PRO A 24 -14.48 15.60 -9.91
CA PRO A 24 -14.56 14.76 -11.11
C PRO A 24 -13.16 14.48 -11.68
N ASN A 25 -13.00 13.32 -12.25
CA ASN A 25 -11.79 12.92 -12.95
C ASN A 25 -10.55 12.84 -12.06
N ARG A 26 -10.74 12.50 -10.80
CA ARG A 26 -9.62 12.30 -9.90
C ARG A 26 -8.97 10.95 -10.20
N GLU A 27 -7.67 10.99 -10.48
CA GLU A 27 -6.92 9.78 -10.78
C GLU A 27 -6.55 9.02 -9.51
N TYR A 28 -6.52 7.71 -9.62
CA TYR A 28 -6.02 6.86 -8.54
C TYR A 28 -5.32 5.64 -9.11
N VAL A 29 -4.44 5.05 -8.30
CA VAL A 29 -3.81 3.77 -8.58
C VAL A 29 -4.07 2.89 -7.36
N ARG A 30 -4.53 1.66 -7.60
CA ARG A 30 -4.65 0.67 -6.54
C ARG A 30 -3.76 -0.51 -6.89
N ILE A 31 -2.94 -0.92 -5.95
CA ILE A 31 -2.08 -2.08 -6.13
C ILE A 31 -2.54 -3.15 -5.15
N ASP A 32 -3.08 -4.24 -5.66
CA ASP A 32 -3.47 -5.37 -4.83
C ASP A 32 -2.27 -6.30 -4.70
N CYS A 33 -1.96 -6.69 -3.47
CA CYS A 33 -0.77 -7.48 -3.15
C CYS A 33 -1.16 -8.85 -2.65
N PHE A 34 -0.46 -9.87 -3.14
CA PHE A 34 -0.81 -11.28 -2.90
C PHE A 34 0.41 -12.06 -2.43
N TYR A 35 0.14 -13.09 -1.65
CA TYR A 35 1.15 -14.08 -1.30
C TYR A 35 0.51 -15.46 -1.41
N ARG A 36 1.10 -16.32 -2.26
CA ARG A 36 0.61 -17.68 -2.52
C ARG A 36 -0.88 -17.71 -2.89
N GLY A 37 -1.28 -16.74 -3.71
CA GLY A 37 -2.64 -16.67 -4.22
C GLY A 37 -3.65 -15.98 -3.31
N ALA A 38 -3.28 -15.65 -2.09
CA ALA A 38 -4.16 -14.97 -1.16
C ALA A 38 -3.82 -13.48 -1.09
N LYS A 39 -4.84 -12.63 -1.10
CA LYS A 39 -4.63 -11.19 -0.96
C LYS A 39 -4.20 -10.89 0.48
N VAL A 40 -3.06 -10.19 0.62
CA VAL A 40 -2.50 -9.84 1.92
C VAL A 40 -2.54 -8.35 2.18
N GLY A 41 -2.84 -7.55 1.17
CA GLY A 41 -2.96 -6.12 1.36
C GLY A 41 -3.20 -5.38 0.07
N GLN A 42 -3.32 -4.06 0.22
CA GLN A 42 -3.44 -3.18 -0.93
C GLN A 42 -2.76 -1.85 -0.64
N ILE A 43 -2.33 -1.21 -1.71
CA ILE A 43 -1.74 0.12 -1.67
C ILE A 43 -2.62 1.00 -2.54
N LEU A 44 -3.16 2.07 -1.96
CA LEU A 44 -3.96 3.03 -2.69
C LEU A 44 -3.16 4.33 -2.82
N LEU A 45 -3.02 4.81 -4.04
CA LEU A 45 -2.32 6.06 -4.32
C LEU A 45 -3.31 7.00 -5.02
N GLY A 46 -3.40 8.22 -4.54
CA GLY A 46 -4.33 9.16 -5.14
C GLY A 46 -4.11 10.57 -4.63
N ASN A 47 -4.71 11.51 -5.36
CA ASN A 47 -4.74 12.91 -4.96
C ASN A 47 -5.99 13.11 -4.12
N SER A 48 -5.83 12.97 -2.81
CA SER A 48 -6.92 13.11 -1.88
C SER A 48 -6.91 14.50 -1.26
N VAL A 49 -8.08 14.95 -0.83
CA VAL A 49 -8.17 16.16 -0.02
C VAL A 49 -7.54 15.96 1.36
N ASN A 50 -7.33 14.73 1.77
CA ASN A 50 -6.60 14.38 2.98
C ASN A 50 -5.23 13.85 2.59
N PRO A 51 -4.22 14.70 2.53
CA PRO A 51 -2.92 14.31 1.98
C PRO A 51 -2.05 13.48 2.92
N GLY A 52 -2.58 12.99 4.00
CA GLY A 52 -1.80 12.17 4.93
C GLY A 52 -1.54 10.77 4.39
N ASN A 53 -0.32 10.28 4.59
CA ASN A 53 -0.05 8.87 4.46
C ASN A 53 -0.63 8.18 5.68
N TYR A 54 -1.32 7.06 5.46
CA TYR A 54 -1.74 6.27 6.61
C TYR A 54 -1.65 4.79 6.28
N ALA A 55 -1.65 4.00 7.33
CA ALA A 55 -1.56 2.56 7.23
C ALA A 55 -2.48 1.95 8.27
N SER A 56 -3.13 0.86 7.92
CA SER A 56 -4.03 0.17 8.82
C SER A 56 -4.07 -1.32 8.48
N VAL A 57 -4.57 -2.11 9.42
CA VAL A 57 -4.88 -3.51 9.18
C VAL A 57 -6.39 -3.65 9.24
N SER A 58 -6.97 -4.28 8.23
CA SER A 58 -8.40 -4.53 8.15
C SER A 58 -8.62 -5.90 7.55
N ASN A 59 -9.38 -6.76 8.24
CA ASN A 59 -9.68 -8.12 7.79
C ASN A 59 -8.44 -8.94 7.47
N GLY A 60 -7.36 -8.75 8.25
CA GLY A 60 -6.12 -9.48 8.03
C GLY A 60 -5.26 -8.97 6.89
N GLU A 61 -5.63 -7.85 6.28
CA GLU A 61 -4.87 -7.25 5.19
C GLU A 61 -4.26 -5.93 5.64
N ILE A 62 -3.08 -5.63 5.12
CA ILE A 62 -2.45 -4.34 5.33
C ILE A 62 -2.93 -3.38 4.24
N HIS A 63 -3.47 -2.24 4.64
CA HIS A 63 -3.96 -1.21 3.74
C HIS A 63 -3.07 0.03 3.89
N LEU A 64 -2.44 0.43 2.79
CA LEU A 64 -1.54 1.58 2.76
C LEU A 64 -2.10 2.65 1.84
N TYR A 65 -1.87 3.90 2.19
CA TYR A 65 -2.32 5.05 1.40
C TYR A 65 -1.17 6.02 1.20
N PHE A 66 -0.91 6.38 -0.04
CA PHE A 66 0.17 7.30 -0.42
C PHE A 66 -0.32 8.34 -1.41
N PRO A 67 0.35 9.50 -1.48
CA PRO A 67 0.12 10.42 -2.60
C PRO A 67 0.47 9.76 -3.93
N LEU A 68 -0.23 10.17 -4.98
CA LEU A 68 -0.03 9.58 -6.31
C LEU A 68 1.41 9.75 -6.80
N GLU A 69 2.07 10.83 -6.44
CA GLU A 69 3.46 11.09 -6.83
C GLU A 69 4.44 10.03 -6.34
N GLN A 70 4.07 9.22 -5.35
CA GLN A 70 4.93 8.17 -4.83
C GLN A 70 4.85 6.88 -5.65
N PHE A 71 4.04 6.85 -6.70
CA PHE A 71 3.84 5.61 -7.46
C PHE A 71 5.15 5.02 -7.99
N ALA A 72 6.01 5.85 -8.59
CA ALA A 72 7.25 5.35 -9.18
C ALA A 72 8.16 4.71 -8.13
N ASN A 73 8.23 5.31 -6.94
CA ASN A 73 9.06 4.78 -5.85
C ASN A 73 8.50 3.45 -5.32
N ILE A 74 7.19 3.40 -5.11
CA ILE A 74 6.53 2.20 -4.62
C ILE A 74 6.67 1.07 -5.65
N HIS A 75 6.41 1.36 -6.92
CA HIS A 75 6.50 0.37 -7.98
C HIS A 75 7.91 -0.18 -8.12
N ALA A 76 8.92 0.69 -7.98
CA ALA A 76 10.31 0.25 -8.05
C ALA A 76 10.65 -0.77 -6.96
N VAL A 77 10.09 -0.60 -5.75
CA VAL A 77 10.29 -1.57 -4.67
C VAL A 77 9.55 -2.88 -4.99
N LEU A 78 8.34 -2.79 -5.55
CA LEU A 78 7.53 -3.97 -5.84
C LEU A 78 8.08 -4.83 -6.97
N GLN A 79 8.85 -4.24 -7.88
CA GLN A 79 9.47 -4.99 -8.97
C GLN A 79 10.46 -6.00 -8.36
N GLY A 80 10.29 -7.22 -8.54
CA GLY A 80 11.11 -8.24 -7.91
C GLY A 80 10.35 -9.04 -6.86
N ALA A 81 9.06 -8.73 -6.67
CA ALA A 81 8.26 -9.47 -5.69
C ALA A 81 8.23 -10.97 -6.01
N SER A 82 8.21 -11.33 -7.28
CA SER A 82 8.20 -12.75 -7.67
C SER A 82 9.48 -13.49 -7.29
N SER A 83 10.57 -12.76 -7.05
CA SER A 83 11.83 -13.34 -6.60
C SER A 83 11.90 -13.45 -5.06
N GLY A 84 10.90 -12.98 -4.37
CA GLY A 84 10.85 -12.98 -2.92
C GLY A 84 11.54 -11.77 -2.30
N GLY A 85 11.34 -11.60 -1.02
CA GLY A 85 12.02 -10.54 -0.26
C GLY A 85 11.34 -9.20 -0.24
N ILE A 86 10.11 -9.11 -0.77
CA ILE A 86 9.32 -7.89 -0.71
C ILE A 86 8.18 -8.09 0.29
N ALA A 87 7.93 -7.11 1.11
CA ALA A 87 6.90 -7.22 2.13
C ALA A 87 6.20 -5.89 2.35
N LEU A 88 4.91 -5.98 2.69
CA LEU A 88 4.18 -4.87 3.29
C LEU A 88 4.41 -4.95 4.79
N TYR A 89 4.50 -3.81 5.44
CA TYR A 89 4.67 -3.81 6.89
C TYR A 89 3.84 -2.71 7.53
N LEU A 90 3.51 -2.94 8.79
CA LEU A 90 2.82 -1.97 9.64
C LEU A 90 3.38 -2.10 11.04
N GLU A 91 3.76 -0.99 11.63
CA GLU A 91 4.23 -0.95 13.00
C GLU A 91 3.72 0.31 13.69
N SER A 92 3.50 0.23 14.99
CA SER A 92 3.13 1.39 15.77
C SER A 92 4.37 2.20 16.12
N ASP A 93 4.22 3.51 16.22
CA ASP A 93 5.30 4.29 16.76
C ASP A 93 5.42 4.02 18.27
N PRO A 94 6.50 4.48 18.92
CA PRO A 94 6.69 4.22 20.35
C PRO A 94 5.56 4.74 21.24
N ASN A 95 4.79 5.70 20.76
CA ASN A 95 3.67 6.28 21.51
C ASN A 95 2.32 5.63 21.13
N GLY A 96 2.35 4.62 20.24
CA GLY A 96 1.17 3.90 19.84
C GLY A 96 0.40 4.50 18.68
N GLU A 97 0.67 5.73 18.31
CA GLU A 97 0.04 6.42 17.18
C GLU A 97 0.96 7.52 16.65
N PRO A 98 0.93 7.78 15.35
CA PRO A 98 0.23 7.02 14.32
C PRO A 98 0.97 5.74 13.97
N SER A 99 0.29 4.85 13.28
CA SER A 99 0.93 3.67 12.73
C SER A 99 1.85 4.06 11.59
N ILE A 100 2.95 3.35 11.48
CA ILE A 100 3.90 3.53 10.39
C ILE A 100 3.81 2.30 9.51
N GLY A 101 3.64 2.50 8.21
CA GLY A 101 3.54 1.39 7.29
C GLY A 101 4.19 1.69 5.97
N GLY A 102 4.46 0.65 5.22
CA GLY A 102 5.08 0.82 3.92
C GLY A 102 5.38 -0.50 3.23
N VAL A 103 6.18 -0.39 2.18
CA VAL A 103 6.66 -1.50 1.39
C VAL A 103 8.17 -1.52 1.53
N ARG A 104 8.74 -2.69 1.76
CA ARG A 104 10.19 -2.77 1.91
C ARG A 104 10.74 -4.04 1.26
N ARG A 105 12.02 -3.97 0.94
CA ARG A 105 12.76 -5.12 0.44
C ARG A 105 13.50 -5.74 1.62
N GLU A 106 13.29 -7.03 1.83
CA GLU A 106 13.90 -7.75 2.94
C GLU A 106 15.32 -8.23 2.64
N ARG A 107 15.73 -8.18 1.39
CA ARG A 107 17.05 -8.67 0.97
C ARG A 107 17.79 -7.65 0.12
#